data_71adf3d2fbdfbcc8f717027e5282388b
#
_entry.id   71adf3d2fbdfbcc8f717027e5282388b
#
_cell.length_a   1.000
_cell.length_b   1.000
_cell.length_c   1.000
_cell.angle_alpha   90.00
_cell.angle_beta   90.00
_cell.angle_gamma   90.00
#
_symmetry.space_group_name_H-M   'P 1'
#
loop_
_entity.id
_entity.type
_entity.pdbx_description
1 polymer ?
#
loop_
_entity_poly.entity_id
_entity_poly.type
_entity_poly.pdbx_seq_one_letter_code
_entity_poly.pdbx_strand_id
1 'polypeptide(L)'
;ASANELLQKMDFEDMSADEIAKAKTAISRMRLTIQNVKTRRFQASHRIDKIDMRSTLRAAMRSGGSVIPLQYRSRRRRTPPLVILCDISGSMGRYTRMLLHLMHAITNDRDRVSTFLFGTRLTNVTRHLRIKDINIALMTCTDPVEYWSRGARIADSLEDFNKYWSRRGLGQGAVMHLIYDGL
;
A
#
# COMPACT_ATOMS: atom_id res chain seq x y z
N ALA A 1 -21.67 -13.13 -17.24
CA ALA A 1 -20.83 -12.87 -16.07
C ALA A 1 -19.37 -13.18 -16.44
N SER A 2 -18.46 -12.23 -16.18
CA SER A 2 -17.03 -12.44 -16.43
C SER A 2 -16.50 -13.49 -15.45
N ALA A 3 -15.53 -14.32 -15.90
CA ALA A 3 -14.85 -15.28 -15.01
C ALA A 3 -14.29 -14.63 -13.73
N ASN A 4 -13.93 -13.33 -13.81
CA ASN A 4 -13.49 -12.54 -12.66
C ASN A 4 -14.62 -12.23 -11.66
N GLU A 5 -15.86 -12.07 -12.10
CA GLU A 5 -17.02 -11.84 -11.20
C GLU A 5 -17.43 -13.12 -10.47
N LEU A 6 -17.27 -14.28 -11.11
CA LEU A 6 -17.51 -15.58 -10.46
C LEU A 6 -16.45 -15.84 -9.37
N LEU A 7 -15.17 -15.58 -9.64
CA LEU A 7 -14.09 -15.71 -8.67
C LEU A 7 -14.24 -14.78 -7.45
N GLN A 8 -14.90 -13.62 -7.60
CA GLN A 8 -15.18 -12.70 -6.49
C GLN A 8 -16.32 -13.15 -5.57
N LYS A 9 -17.19 -14.06 -6.05
CA LYS A 9 -18.34 -14.55 -5.29
C LYS A 9 -18.16 -15.95 -4.72
N MET A 10 -17.14 -16.68 -5.14
CA MET A 10 -16.84 -18.01 -4.62
C MET A 10 -16.14 -17.91 -3.27
N ASP A 11 -16.59 -18.72 -2.33
CA ASP A 11 -15.91 -18.90 -1.06
C ASP A 11 -14.58 -19.63 -1.30
N PHE A 12 -13.47 -19.11 -0.75
CA PHE A 12 -12.14 -19.71 -0.94
C PHE A 12 -12.06 -21.15 -0.37
N GLU A 13 -13.01 -21.52 0.49
CA GLU A 13 -13.09 -22.85 1.08
C GLU A 13 -13.47 -23.92 0.04
N ASP A 14 -14.24 -23.55 -0.98
CA ASP A 14 -14.76 -24.45 -2.01
C ASP A 14 -13.92 -24.45 -3.29
N MET A 15 -12.83 -23.68 -3.32
CA MET A 15 -11.98 -23.56 -4.51
C MET A 15 -11.13 -24.81 -4.74
N SER A 16 -11.18 -25.32 -5.96
CA SER A 16 -10.26 -26.36 -6.45
C SER A 16 -8.83 -25.83 -6.59
N ALA A 17 -7.86 -26.73 -6.66
CA ALA A 17 -6.44 -26.38 -6.82
C ALA A 17 -6.18 -25.49 -8.05
N ASP A 18 -6.90 -25.71 -9.15
CA ASP A 18 -6.80 -24.92 -10.38
C ASP A 18 -7.36 -23.51 -10.23
N GLU A 19 -8.44 -23.36 -9.47
CA GLU A 19 -9.06 -22.07 -9.17
C GLU A 19 -8.17 -21.24 -8.24
N ILE A 20 -7.56 -21.88 -7.26
CA ILE A 20 -6.56 -21.24 -6.39
C ILE A 20 -5.36 -20.75 -7.22
N ALA A 21 -4.87 -21.51 -8.19
CA ALA A 21 -3.80 -21.10 -9.08
C ALA A 21 -4.19 -19.90 -9.94
N LYS A 22 -5.41 -19.88 -10.48
CA LYS A 22 -5.97 -18.75 -11.22
C LYS A 22 -6.13 -17.51 -10.34
N ALA A 23 -6.64 -17.66 -9.11
CA ALA A 23 -6.78 -16.59 -8.15
C ALA A 23 -5.41 -15.98 -7.79
N LYS A 24 -4.38 -16.80 -7.53
CA LYS A 24 -2.99 -16.33 -7.31
C LYS A 24 -2.46 -15.52 -8.49
N THR A 25 -2.72 -15.98 -9.72
CA THR A 25 -2.31 -15.27 -10.93
C THR A 25 -3.04 -13.93 -11.08
N ALA A 26 -4.36 -13.90 -10.78
CA ALA A 26 -5.14 -12.66 -10.78
C ALA A 26 -4.63 -11.68 -9.72
N ILE A 27 -4.35 -12.16 -8.51
CA ILE A 27 -3.80 -11.37 -7.39
C ILE A 27 -2.43 -10.78 -7.77
N SER A 28 -1.54 -11.56 -8.40
CA SER A 28 -0.22 -11.08 -8.81
C SER A 28 -0.29 -9.96 -9.86
N ARG A 29 -1.37 -9.87 -10.61
CA ARG A 29 -1.65 -8.82 -11.59
C ARG A 29 -2.47 -7.65 -11.03
N MET A 30 -2.97 -7.79 -9.81
CA MET A 30 -3.81 -6.78 -9.18
C MET A 30 -2.97 -5.56 -8.77
N ARG A 31 -3.36 -4.39 -9.27
CA ARG A 31 -2.75 -3.12 -8.89
C ARG A 31 -3.74 -2.29 -8.09
N LEU A 32 -3.40 -1.98 -6.87
CA LEU A 32 -4.17 -1.04 -6.07
C LEU A 32 -4.08 0.37 -6.65
N THR A 33 -5.19 0.90 -7.16
CA THR A 33 -5.24 2.26 -7.68
C THR A 33 -5.40 3.24 -6.52
N ILE A 34 -4.29 3.77 -6.02
CA ILE A 34 -4.28 4.82 -4.99
C ILE A 34 -4.05 6.16 -5.68
N GLN A 35 -4.98 7.09 -5.46
CA GLN A 35 -4.88 8.41 -6.06
C GLN A 35 -3.69 9.20 -5.52
N ASN A 36 -2.98 9.85 -6.44
CA ASN A 36 -1.88 10.72 -6.10
C ASN A 36 -2.37 11.95 -5.33
N VAL A 37 -1.75 12.24 -4.20
CA VAL A 37 -2.04 13.41 -3.37
C VAL A 37 -1.17 14.61 -3.74
N LYS A 38 -1.74 15.81 -3.71
CA LYS A 38 -1.02 17.07 -3.92
C LYS A 38 -0.15 17.35 -2.68
N THR A 39 1.13 17.58 -2.87
CA THR A 39 2.04 17.96 -1.79
C THR A 39 2.05 19.48 -1.58
N ARG A 40 2.68 19.93 -0.50
CA ARG A 40 2.92 21.36 -0.26
C ARG A 40 4.01 21.95 -1.16
N ARG A 41 4.85 21.09 -1.76
CA ARG A 41 5.94 21.52 -2.65
C ARG A 41 5.42 21.82 -4.04
N PHE A 42 5.98 22.86 -4.65
CA PHE A 42 5.72 23.24 -6.03
C PHE A 42 6.83 22.75 -6.95
N GLN A 43 6.48 22.54 -8.21
CA GLN A 43 7.39 22.24 -9.30
C GLN A 43 7.04 23.10 -10.51
N ALA A 44 8.03 23.40 -11.38
CA ALA A 44 7.78 24.09 -12.63
C ALA A 44 6.71 23.35 -13.44
N SER A 45 5.84 24.10 -14.10
CA SER A 45 4.71 23.55 -14.87
C SER A 45 4.48 24.39 -16.12
N HIS A 46 4.18 23.71 -17.23
CA HIS A 46 3.73 24.36 -18.46
C HIS A 46 2.21 24.67 -18.41
N ARG A 47 1.49 24.13 -17.41
CA ARG A 47 0.06 24.44 -17.22
C ARG A 47 -0.08 25.75 -16.48
N ILE A 48 -1.07 26.56 -16.90
CA ILE A 48 -1.47 27.80 -16.26
C ILE A 48 -2.18 27.44 -14.95
N ASP A 49 -1.41 27.39 -13.85
CA ASP A 49 -1.95 27.12 -12.50
C ASP A 49 -1.60 28.30 -11.58
N LYS A 50 -0.38 28.39 -11.13
CA LYS A 50 0.09 29.49 -10.30
C LYS A 50 1.36 30.11 -10.89
N ILE A 51 1.39 31.44 -11.00
CA ILE A 51 2.59 32.14 -11.49
C ILE A 51 3.74 31.96 -10.48
N ASP A 52 4.90 31.62 -10.99
CA ASP A 52 6.16 31.62 -10.25
C ASP A 52 6.89 32.95 -10.50
N MET A 53 6.58 33.95 -9.68
CA MET A 53 7.18 35.29 -9.81
C MET A 53 8.71 35.27 -9.78
N ARG A 54 9.30 34.41 -8.95
CA ARG A 54 10.75 34.32 -8.85
C ARG A 54 11.41 33.81 -10.12
N SER A 55 10.83 32.79 -10.74
CA SER A 55 11.32 32.22 -12.00
C SER A 55 11.03 33.17 -13.16
N THR A 56 9.85 33.83 -13.17
CA THR A 56 9.48 34.84 -14.16
C THR A 56 10.47 36.01 -14.14
N LEU A 57 10.72 36.58 -12.96
CA LEU A 57 11.64 37.70 -12.83
C LEU A 57 13.07 37.33 -13.29
N ARG A 58 13.54 36.13 -12.88
CA ARG A 58 14.86 35.62 -13.31
C ARG A 58 14.93 35.41 -14.82
N ALA A 59 13.85 34.96 -15.47
CA ALA A 59 13.80 34.82 -16.91
C ALA A 59 13.78 36.17 -17.63
N ALA A 60 13.02 37.14 -17.12
CA ALA A 60 12.96 38.51 -17.66
C ALA A 60 14.32 39.21 -17.57
N MET A 61 15.05 39.05 -16.47
CA MET A 61 16.41 39.61 -16.32
C MET A 61 17.39 39.02 -17.34
N ARG A 62 17.28 37.75 -17.72
CA ARG A 62 18.14 37.12 -18.73
C ARG A 62 17.85 37.63 -20.14
N SER A 63 16.62 38.04 -20.42
CA SER A 63 16.20 38.60 -21.72
C SER A 63 16.37 40.12 -21.81
N GLY A 64 17.09 40.72 -20.88
CA GLY A 64 17.29 42.19 -20.85
C GLY A 64 16.03 42.99 -20.49
N GLY A 65 15.01 42.36 -19.95
CA GLY A 65 13.78 43.02 -19.47
C GLY A 65 12.75 43.39 -20.56
N SER A 66 13.08 43.21 -21.85
CA SER A 66 12.20 43.55 -22.98
C SER A 66 10.96 42.66 -23.09
N VAL A 67 11.05 41.42 -22.61
CA VAL A 67 9.95 40.44 -22.60
C VAL A 67 9.88 39.79 -21.22
N ILE A 68 8.68 39.71 -20.66
CA ILE A 68 8.44 39.05 -19.38
C ILE A 68 7.77 37.66 -19.64
N PRO A 69 8.57 36.58 -19.80
CA PRO A 69 8.02 35.26 -20.04
C PRO A 69 7.45 34.70 -18.73
N LEU A 70 6.14 34.69 -18.60
CA LEU A 70 5.48 34.18 -17.41
C LEU A 70 5.82 32.69 -17.19
N GLN A 71 6.38 32.40 -16.04
CA GLN A 71 6.68 31.04 -15.59
C GLN A 71 5.61 30.58 -14.61
N TYR A 72 5.18 29.32 -14.78
CA TYR A 72 4.14 28.75 -13.95
C TYR A 72 4.67 27.61 -13.09
N ARG A 73 4.00 27.37 -11.96
CA ARG A 73 4.28 26.27 -11.06
C ARG A 73 3.00 25.59 -10.62
N SER A 74 3.05 24.27 -10.47
CA SER A 74 1.95 23.47 -9.93
C SER A 74 2.39 22.71 -8.67
N ARG A 75 1.44 22.28 -7.86
CA ARG A 75 1.75 21.43 -6.71
C ARG A 75 2.23 20.08 -7.20
N ARG A 76 3.38 19.64 -6.68
CA ARG A 76 3.89 18.30 -6.95
C ARG A 76 2.91 17.26 -6.42
N ARG A 77 2.58 16.28 -7.25
CA ARG A 77 1.79 15.11 -6.86
C ARG A 77 2.73 13.97 -6.51
N ARG A 78 2.30 13.13 -5.57
CA ARG A 78 3.03 11.90 -5.25
C ARG A 78 2.05 10.82 -4.81
N THR A 79 2.45 9.58 -4.98
CA THR A 79 1.76 8.42 -4.41
C THR A 79 1.94 8.44 -2.89
N PRO A 80 0.86 8.39 -2.09
CA PRO A 80 0.96 8.31 -0.64
C PRO A 80 1.58 6.97 -0.21
N PRO A 81 2.25 6.92 0.95
CA PRO A 81 2.64 5.66 1.56
C PRO A 81 1.40 4.79 1.83
N LEU A 82 1.55 3.49 1.70
CA LEU A 82 0.50 2.52 2.01
C LEU A 82 0.88 1.72 3.25
N VAL A 83 -0.04 1.62 4.18
CA VAL A 83 0.08 0.76 5.36
C VAL A 83 -1.01 -0.30 5.27
N ILE A 84 -0.63 -1.57 5.36
CA ILE A 84 -1.55 -2.69 5.35
C ILE A 84 -1.48 -3.35 6.72
N LEU A 85 -2.63 -3.48 7.38
CA LEU A 85 -2.81 -4.24 8.60
C LEU A 85 -3.71 -5.42 8.26
N CYS A 86 -3.23 -6.64 8.44
CA CYS A 86 -3.97 -7.85 8.11
C CYS A 86 -4.11 -8.75 9.31
N ASP A 87 -5.35 -9.15 9.58
CA ASP A 87 -5.69 -10.15 10.59
C ASP A 87 -5.24 -11.54 10.13
N ILE A 88 -4.68 -12.28 11.08
CA ILE A 88 -4.26 -13.68 10.92
C ILE A 88 -4.84 -14.55 12.04
N SER A 89 -5.98 -14.15 12.60
CA SER A 89 -6.66 -14.96 13.63
C SER A 89 -7.06 -16.34 13.11
N GLY A 90 -7.44 -17.23 14.02
CA GLY A 90 -7.78 -18.62 13.66
C GLY A 90 -8.90 -18.75 12.63
N SER A 91 -9.88 -17.83 12.63
CA SER A 91 -10.95 -17.74 11.62
C SER A 91 -10.38 -17.45 10.22
N MET A 92 -9.29 -16.67 10.13
CA MET A 92 -8.64 -16.31 8.89
C MET A 92 -7.62 -17.36 8.40
N GLY A 93 -7.39 -18.46 9.13
CA GLY A 93 -6.32 -19.41 8.87
C GLY A 93 -6.31 -19.98 7.44
N ARG A 94 -7.49 -20.25 6.87
CA ARG A 94 -7.63 -20.74 5.49
C ARG A 94 -7.32 -19.67 4.44
N TYR A 95 -7.66 -18.42 4.73
CA TYR A 95 -7.44 -17.27 3.84
C TYR A 95 -6.05 -16.67 3.96
N THR A 96 -5.36 -16.92 5.06
CA THR A 96 -4.07 -16.30 5.38
C THR A 96 -3.05 -16.46 4.26
N ARG A 97 -2.93 -17.67 3.69
CA ARG A 97 -1.97 -17.91 2.61
C ARG A 97 -2.27 -17.07 1.38
N MET A 98 -3.55 -16.91 1.01
CA MET A 98 -3.97 -16.09 -0.11
C MET A 98 -3.75 -14.59 0.16
N LEU A 99 -4.05 -14.14 1.38
CA LEU A 99 -3.81 -12.77 1.81
C LEU A 99 -2.31 -12.44 1.83
N LEU A 100 -1.47 -13.37 2.26
CA LEU A 100 -0.01 -13.20 2.18
C LEU A 100 0.47 -13.09 0.72
N HIS A 101 -0.09 -13.86 -0.22
CA HIS A 101 0.18 -13.71 -1.65
C HIS A 101 -0.24 -12.31 -2.15
N LEU A 102 -1.41 -11.82 -1.77
CA LEU A 102 -1.88 -10.48 -2.11
C LEU A 102 -0.95 -9.40 -1.55
N MET A 103 -0.60 -9.51 -0.26
CA MET A 103 0.31 -8.56 0.40
C MET A 103 1.70 -8.57 -0.22
N HIS A 104 2.22 -9.76 -0.60
CA HIS A 104 3.47 -9.88 -1.33
C HIS A 104 3.42 -9.14 -2.67
N ALA A 105 2.36 -9.35 -3.46
CA ALA A 105 2.17 -8.67 -4.74
C ALA A 105 2.13 -7.14 -4.56
N ILE A 106 1.34 -6.64 -3.60
CA ILE A 106 1.21 -5.20 -3.33
C ILE A 106 2.53 -4.60 -2.80
N THR A 107 3.24 -5.32 -1.92
CA THR A 107 4.49 -4.84 -1.32
C THR A 107 5.60 -4.73 -2.36
N ASN A 108 5.60 -5.59 -3.38
CA ASN A 108 6.59 -5.57 -4.45
C ASN A 108 6.22 -4.63 -5.63
N ASP A 109 4.94 -4.29 -5.79
CA ASP A 109 4.50 -3.31 -6.81
C ASP A 109 4.81 -1.84 -6.41
N ARG A 110 5.14 -1.58 -5.13
CA ARG A 110 5.26 -0.21 -4.61
C ARG A 110 6.47 0.00 -3.71
N ASP A 111 7.11 1.16 -3.83
CA ASP A 111 8.29 1.53 -3.03
C ASP A 111 7.97 1.78 -1.55
N ARG A 112 6.79 2.34 -1.26
CA ARG A 112 6.41 2.81 0.08
C ARG A 112 5.21 2.05 0.62
N VAL A 113 5.43 0.79 0.93
CA VAL A 113 4.45 -0.07 1.61
C VAL A 113 5.03 -0.53 2.93
N SER A 114 4.21 -0.51 3.96
CA SER A 114 4.49 -1.12 5.25
C SER A 114 3.38 -2.11 5.57
N THR A 115 3.74 -3.38 5.72
CA THR A 115 2.79 -4.47 5.91
C THR A 115 2.97 -5.06 7.30
N PHE A 116 1.87 -5.18 8.00
CA PHE A 116 1.80 -5.72 9.35
C PHE A 116 0.78 -6.85 9.41
N LEU A 117 1.12 -7.88 10.14
CA LEU A 117 0.19 -8.94 10.54
C LEU A 117 -0.17 -8.73 12.01
N PHE A 118 -1.42 -8.92 12.34
CA PHE A 118 -1.87 -8.88 13.71
C PHE A 118 -2.74 -10.11 14.07
N GLY A 119 -2.55 -10.62 15.24
CA GLY A 119 -3.33 -11.65 15.89
C GLY A 119 -3.29 -11.30 17.37
N THR A 120 -2.51 -12.02 18.16
CA THR A 120 -2.21 -11.65 19.56
C THR A 120 -1.19 -10.52 19.69
N ARG A 121 -0.38 -10.29 18.66
CA ARG A 121 0.68 -9.25 18.59
C ARG A 121 0.73 -8.66 17.20
N LEU A 122 1.13 -7.38 17.13
CA LEU A 122 1.41 -6.70 15.88
C LEU A 122 2.84 -6.99 15.41
N THR A 123 2.98 -7.59 14.23
CA THR A 123 4.27 -7.97 13.64
C THR A 123 4.48 -7.28 12.31
N ASN A 124 5.62 -6.62 12.13
CA ASN A 124 5.99 -6.01 10.85
C ASN A 124 6.64 -7.05 9.94
N VAL A 125 5.96 -7.41 8.86
CA VAL A 125 6.42 -8.41 7.88
C VAL A 125 6.90 -7.79 6.56
N THR A 126 7.00 -6.48 6.47
CA THR A 126 7.38 -5.76 5.24
C THR A 126 8.67 -6.29 4.62
N ARG A 127 9.70 -6.55 5.44
CA ARG A 127 10.99 -7.05 4.96
C ARG A 127 10.90 -8.46 4.41
N HIS A 128 10.12 -9.33 5.04
CA HIS A 128 9.91 -10.71 4.61
C HIS A 128 9.17 -10.76 3.28
N LEU A 129 8.13 -9.94 3.13
CA LEU A 129 7.36 -9.85 1.89
C LEU A 129 8.11 -9.20 0.71
N ARG A 130 9.23 -8.52 0.94
CA ARG A 130 10.09 -7.98 -0.12
C ARG A 130 11.01 -9.02 -0.75
N ILE A 131 11.10 -10.21 -0.20
CA ILE A 131 11.82 -11.32 -0.81
C ILE A 131 11.12 -11.69 -2.11
N LYS A 132 11.87 -11.74 -3.22
CA LYS A 132 11.30 -12.00 -4.57
C LYS A 132 10.65 -13.38 -4.68
N ASP A 133 11.25 -14.38 -4.06
CA ASP A 133 10.66 -15.73 -4.01
C ASP A 133 9.51 -15.74 -3.01
N ILE A 134 8.31 -15.94 -3.55
CA ILE A 134 7.07 -15.91 -2.76
C ILE A 134 7.01 -17.04 -1.72
N ASN A 135 7.57 -18.22 -2.04
CA ASN A 135 7.52 -19.36 -1.11
C ASN A 135 8.43 -19.09 0.10
N ILE A 136 9.63 -18.55 -0.14
CA ILE A 136 10.56 -18.15 0.92
C ILE A 136 9.95 -17.00 1.73
N ALA A 137 9.33 -16.00 1.07
CA ALA A 137 8.67 -14.89 1.73
C ALA A 137 7.57 -15.39 2.68
N LEU A 138 6.73 -16.31 2.21
CA LEU A 138 5.64 -16.88 3.02
C LEU A 138 6.18 -17.68 4.21
N MET A 139 7.17 -18.52 4.02
CA MET A 139 7.80 -19.29 5.10
C MET A 139 8.36 -18.37 6.17
N THR A 140 9.13 -17.35 5.78
CA THR A 140 9.72 -16.38 6.72
C THR A 140 8.68 -15.47 7.41
N CYS A 141 7.50 -15.28 6.83
CA CYS A 141 6.40 -14.57 7.49
C CYS A 141 5.71 -15.44 8.56
N THR A 142 5.70 -16.78 8.38
CA THR A 142 5.03 -17.67 9.33
C THR A 142 5.86 -17.93 10.59
N ASP A 143 7.18 -17.96 10.49
CA ASP A 143 8.10 -18.21 11.62
C ASP A 143 7.96 -17.21 12.79
N PRO A 144 7.83 -15.88 12.59
CA PRO A 144 7.68 -14.93 13.68
C PRO A 144 6.31 -14.96 14.36
N VAL A 145 5.34 -15.69 13.78
CA VAL A 145 3.93 -15.65 14.21
C VAL A 145 3.53 -16.99 14.83
N GLU A 146 4.16 -17.33 15.93
CA GLU A 146 3.90 -18.59 16.66
C GLU A 146 2.48 -18.75 17.25
N TYR A 147 1.63 -17.70 17.19
CA TYR A 147 0.34 -17.67 17.90
C TYR A 147 -0.85 -17.33 17.00
N TRP A 148 -1.02 -18.07 15.92
CA TRP A 148 -2.11 -17.90 14.95
C TRP A 148 -3.51 -18.26 15.49
N SER A 149 -3.59 -18.95 16.65
CA SER A 149 -4.82 -19.60 17.10
C SER A 149 -5.58 -18.87 18.21
N ARG A 150 -5.08 -17.74 18.71
CA ARG A 150 -5.77 -16.97 19.75
C ARG A 150 -6.36 -15.69 19.17
N GLY A 151 -7.66 -15.45 19.45
CA GLY A 151 -8.46 -14.37 18.89
C GLY A 151 -7.75 -13.04 18.70
N ALA A 152 -8.04 -12.37 17.60
CA ALA A 152 -7.44 -11.07 17.26
C ALA A 152 -7.94 -9.98 18.21
N ARG A 153 -7.02 -9.20 18.76
CA ARG A 153 -7.31 -7.98 19.50
C ARG A 153 -7.03 -6.77 18.63
N ILE A 154 -8.00 -6.42 17.79
CA ILE A 154 -7.86 -5.32 16.81
C ILE A 154 -7.53 -4.01 17.53
N ALA A 155 -8.21 -3.70 18.63
CA ALA A 155 -8.00 -2.48 19.41
C ALA A 155 -6.57 -2.38 19.93
N ASP A 156 -6.08 -3.43 20.58
CA ASP A 156 -4.71 -3.48 21.13
C ASP A 156 -3.67 -3.35 20.03
N SER A 157 -3.90 -4.01 18.88
CA SER A 157 -2.99 -3.96 17.71
C SER A 157 -2.96 -2.58 17.06
N LEU A 158 -4.09 -1.87 17.02
CA LEU A 158 -4.15 -0.48 16.53
C LEU A 158 -3.48 0.48 17.51
N GLU A 159 -3.62 0.25 18.82
CA GLU A 159 -2.93 1.03 19.85
C GLU A 159 -1.41 0.85 19.74
N ASP A 160 -0.93 -0.38 19.62
CA ASP A 160 0.49 -0.70 19.38
C ASP A 160 1.01 -0.08 18.09
N PHE A 161 0.22 -0.14 17.03
CA PHE A 161 0.56 0.53 15.77
C PHE A 161 0.71 2.04 15.97
N ASN A 162 -0.25 2.68 16.62
CA ASN A 162 -0.21 4.12 16.90
C ASN A 162 0.98 4.50 17.77
N LYS A 163 1.30 3.74 18.77
CA LYS A 163 2.38 4.00 19.71
C LYS A 163 3.77 3.85 19.08
N TYR A 164 3.99 2.79 18.31
CA TYR A 164 5.34 2.42 17.86
C TYR A 164 5.61 2.73 16.38
N TRP A 165 4.58 2.77 15.53
CA TRP A 165 4.73 2.80 14.08
C TRP A 165 4.08 3.97 13.37
N SER A 166 3.08 4.64 13.98
CA SER A 166 2.31 5.71 13.32
C SER A 166 3.19 6.84 12.80
N ARG A 167 4.18 7.28 13.57
CA ARG A 167 5.10 8.36 13.17
C ARG A 167 5.93 8.00 11.94
N ARG A 168 6.26 6.72 11.76
CA ARG A 168 7.07 6.23 10.63
C ARG A 168 6.20 5.85 9.43
N GLY A 169 5.04 5.22 9.67
CA GLY A 169 4.14 4.69 8.63
C GLY A 169 3.14 5.69 8.10
N LEU A 170 2.49 6.47 8.98
CA LEU A 170 1.41 7.39 8.63
C LEU A 170 1.88 8.80 8.24
N GLY A 171 3.19 9.05 8.18
CA GLY A 171 3.72 10.33 7.77
C GLY A 171 3.20 10.76 6.39
N GLN A 172 2.78 12.04 6.28
CA GLN A 172 2.52 12.68 4.99
C GLN A 172 1.27 12.18 4.22
N GLY A 173 0.18 11.84 4.91
CA GLY A 173 -1.08 11.43 4.27
C GLY A 173 -1.04 10.01 3.75
N ALA A 174 -0.47 9.09 4.51
CA ALA A 174 -0.51 7.65 4.21
C ALA A 174 -1.95 7.14 4.13
N VAL A 175 -2.15 6.14 3.29
CA VAL A 175 -3.39 5.37 3.22
C VAL A 175 -3.21 4.12 4.06
N MET A 176 -4.16 3.84 4.95
CA MET A 176 -4.19 2.61 5.74
C MET A 176 -5.28 1.68 5.20
N HIS A 177 -4.91 0.45 4.96
CA HIS A 177 -5.82 -0.64 4.63
C HIS A 177 -5.85 -1.62 5.80
N LEU A 178 -7.03 -1.81 6.38
CA LEU A 178 -7.29 -2.81 7.40
C LEU A 178 -8.06 -3.97 6.76
N ILE A 179 -7.53 -5.17 6.89
CA ILE A 179 -8.11 -6.42 6.38
C ILE A 179 -8.39 -7.31 7.58
N TYR A 180 -9.66 -7.61 7.83
CA TYR A 180 -10.12 -8.43 8.95
C TYR A 180 -11.44 -9.11 8.56
N ASP A 181 -11.85 -10.15 9.27
CA ASP A 181 -13.05 -10.95 8.97
C ASP A 181 -14.38 -10.29 9.40
N GLY A 182 -14.32 -9.24 10.21
CA GLY A 182 -15.52 -8.50 10.61
C GLY A 182 -16.35 -9.17 11.73
N LEU A 183 -15.83 -10.22 12.37
CA LEU A 183 -16.49 -10.92 13.48
C LEU A 183 -16.12 -10.32 14.82
#